data_6ec285faf0964482b4157252096184b5
#
_entry.id   6ec285faf0964482b4157252096184b5
#
_cell.length_a   1.000
_cell.length_b   1.000
_cell.length_c   1.000
_cell.angle_alpha   90.00
_cell.angle_beta   90.00
_cell.angle_gamma   90.00
#
_symmetry.space_group_name_H-M   'P 1'
#
loop_
_entity.id
_entity.type
_entity.pdbx_description
1 polymer ?
#
loop_
_entity_poly.entity_id
_entity_poly.type
_entity_poly.pdbx_seq_one_letter_code
_entity_poly.pdbx_strand_id
1 'polypeptide(L)'
;GVPEDFFYLMVAESHAENATSWAGAKGYWQFMKETGREYGLRIDEEVDERLNPIKATHAACAYLKKAYRMFGNWSLVAASYNQGMGATRYNLKKQKAQGYYDLYLNPETAQYLYRIVALKTILQSPELYGFQVTAEDLYPEIPYKTVEADTAIDDLVQFAQEQGTNYKLLRRQNPWILDYSLEEPEEEEPYTFRISTPADFEQRR
;
A
#
# COMPACT_ATOMS: atom_id res chain seq x y z
N GLY A 1 -2.43 6.76 15.32
CA GLY A 1 -1.47 6.28 16.29
C GLY A 1 -0.25 5.57 15.68
N VAL A 2 -0.11 5.53 14.35
CA VAL A 2 1.10 5.15 13.62
C VAL A 2 1.81 6.47 13.27
N PRO A 3 3.13 6.61 13.48
CA PRO A 3 3.87 7.78 13.06
C PRO A 3 3.81 7.99 11.54
N GLU A 4 3.73 9.23 11.11
CA GLU A 4 3.73 9.61 9.69
C GLU A 4 5.00 9.16 8.95
N ASP A 5 6.08 8.96 9.68
CA ASP A 5 7.35 8.42 9.15
C ASP A 5 7.20 7.07 8.44
N PHE A 6 6.16 6.29 8.77
CA PHE A 6 5.85 5.04 8.08
C PHE A 6 5.33 5.24 6.65
N PHE A 7 5.00 6.46 6.24
CA PHE A 7 4.86 6.80 4.82
C PHE A 7 6.14 6.48 4.03
N TYR A 8 7.29 6.82 4.58
CA TYR A 8 8.59 6.54 3.92
C TYR A 8 8.96 5.06 3.92
N LEU A 9 8.38 4.26 4.84
CA LEU A 9 8.45 2.80 4.75
C LEU A 9 7.70 2.31 3.51
N MET A 10 6.49 2.78 3.26
CA MET A 10 5.73 2.45 2.06
C MET A 10 6.50 2.83 0.79
N VAL A 11 7.14 4.01 0.78
CA VAL A 11 8.02 4.42 -0.32
C VAL A 11 9.23 3.49 -0.48
N ALA A 12 9.82 3.02 0.62
CA ALA A 12 10.93 2.05 0.58
C ALA A 12 10.53 0.68 0.01
N GLU A 13 9.28 0.27 0.22
CA GLU A 13 8.73 -1.01 -0.26
C GLU A 13 8.42 -0.99 -1.77
N SER A 14 7.81 0.06 -2.26
CA SER A 14 7.21 0.08 -3.60
C SER A 14 7.62 1.26 -4.47
N HIS A 15 8.46 2.18 -3.99
CA HIS A 15 8.74 3.48 -4.63
C HIS A 15 7.47 4.31 -4.88
N ALA A 16 6.45 4.14 -4.02
CA ALA A 16 5.12 4.70 -4.16
C ALA A 16 4.39 4.25 -5.45
N GLU A 17 4.70 3.05 -5.96
CA GLU A 17 4.05 2.43 -7.10
C GLU A 17 3.17 1.25 -6.65
N ASN A 18 2.12 0.98 -7.40
CA ASN A 18 1.27 -0.19 -7.18
C ASN A 18 1.89 -1.43 -7.83
N ALA A 19 3.07 -1.81 -7.34
CA ALA A 19 3.95 -2.80 -7.95
C ALA A 19 3.66 -4.24 -7.51
N THR A 20 4.16 -5.19 -8.30
CA THR A 20 4.24 -6.61 -7.91
C THR A 20 5.70 -7.01 -7.86
N SER A 21 6.14 -7.51 -6.70
CA SER A 21 7.51 -8.00 -6.51
C SER A 21 7.71 -9.40 -7.11
N TRP A 22 8.96 -9.78 -7.26
CA TRP A 22 9.36 -11.12 -7.70
C TRP A 22 8.84 -12.24 -6.79
N ALA A 23 8.74 -11.96 -5.49
CA ALA A 23 8.23 -12.89 -4.49
C ALA A 23 6.69 -12.94 -4.42
N GLY A 24 5.98 -12.12 -5.21
CA GLY A 24 4.52 -12.07 -5.22
C GLY A 24 3.90 -11.12 -4.18
N ALA A 25 4.71 -10.28 -3.54
CA ALA A 25 4.17 -9.17 -2.76
C ALA A 25 3.57 -8.12 -3.71
N LYS A 26 2.47 -7.48 -3.32
CA LYS A 26 1.73 -6.53 -4.17
C LYS A 26 1.34 -5.26 -3.47
N GLY A 27 1.17 -4.22 -4.29
CA GLY A 27 0.63 -2.93 -3.91
C GLY A 27 1.66 -2.00 -3.27
N TYR A 28 1.22 -0.84 -2.86
CA TYR A 28 2.04 0.18 -2.22
C TYR A 28 2.76 -0.33 -0.96
N TRP A 29 2.10 -1.21 -0.20
CA TRP A 29 2.59 -1.76 1.05
C TRP A 29 3.28 -3.13 0.91
N GLN A 30 3.39 -3.66 -0.30
CA GLN A 30 4.05 -4.92 -0.61
C GLN A 30 3.61 -6.09 0.29
N PHE A 31 2.30 -6.23 0.50
CA PHE A 31 1.77 -7.37 1.23
C PHE A 31 1.95 -8.68 0.46
N MET A 32 2.45 -9.69 1.16
CA MET A 32 2.29 -11.08 0.72
C MET A 32 0.82 -11.49 0.84
N LYS A 33 0.38 -12.44 -0.01
CA LYS A 33 -1.03 -12.86 -0.08
C LYS A 33 -1.59 -13.27 1.28
N GLU A 34 -0.87 -14.16 1.99
CA GLU A 34 -1.33 -14.67 3.29
C GLU A 34 -1.37 -13.55 4.36
N THR A 35 -0.35 -12.70 4.37
CA THR A 35 -0.34 -11.56 5.30
C THR A 35 -1.47 -10.59 4.99
N GLY A 36 -1.74 -10.28 3.71
CA GLY A 36 -2.86 -9.43 3.33
C GLY A 36 -4.20 -9.97 3.87
N ARG A 37 -4.44 -11.26 3.69
CA ARG A 37 -5.63 -11.94 4.22
C ARG A 37 -5.73 -11.92 5.74
N GLU A 38 -4.60 -12.12 6.45
CA GLU A 38 -4.55 -12.01 7.93
C GLU A 38 -5.02 -10.65 8.43
N TYR A 39 -4.81 -9.60 7.63
CA TYR A 39 -5.20 -8.23 7.95
C TYR A 39 -6.46 -7.75 7.22
N GLY A 40 -7.31 -8.69 6.76
CA GLY A 40 -8.65 -8.42 6.27
C GLY A 40 -8.73 -7.96 4.81
N LEU A 41 -7.68 -8.20 4.00
CA LEU A 41 -7.75 -7.90 2.58
C LEU A 41 -8.36 -9.08 1.81
N ARG A 42 -9.40 -8.82 1.02
CA ARG A 42 -9.95 -9.78 0.08
C ARG A 42 -8.95 -10.00 -1.07
N ILE A 43 -8.60 -11.25 -1.32
CA ILE A 43 -7.64 -11.64 -2.35
C ILE A 43 -8.09 -12.95 -2.97
N ASP A 44 -8.75 -12.86 -4.11
CA ASP A 44 -9.28 -13.97 -4.88
C ASP A 44 -8.96 -13.82 -6.38
N GLU A 45 -9.76 -14.39 -7.27
CA GLU A 45 -9.56 -14.32 -8.72
C GLU A 45 -10.10 -13.01 -9.32
N GLU A 46 -11.10 -12.40 -8.71
CA GLU A 46 -11.75 -11.17 -9.17
C GLU A 46 -11.17 -9.90 -8.52
N VAL A 47 -10.70 -10.05 -7.27
CA VAL A 47 -10.31 -8.93 -6.41
C VAL A 47 -8.94 -9.18 -5.77
N ASP A 48 -8.07 -8.17 -5.78
CA ASP A 48 -6.84 -8.17 -4.99
C ASP A 48 -6.71 -6.81 -4.26
N GLU A 49 -7.22 -6.75 -3.04
CA GLU A 49 -7.26 -5.50 -2.27
C GLU A 49 -5.89 -5.02 -1.78
N ARG A 50 -4.83 -5.81 -1.97
CA ARG A 50 -3.45 -5.30 -1.81
C ARG A 50 -3.15 -4.16 -2.78
N LEU A 51 -3.86 -4.13 -3.91
CA LEU A 51 -3.78 -3.09 -4.95
C LEU A 51 -4.73 -1.91 -4.67
N ASN A 52 -5.61 -2.00 -3.67
CA ASN A 52 -6.44 -0.90 -3.21
C ASN A 52 -5.66 -0.05 -2.19
N PRO A 53 -5.28 1.21 -2.53
CA PRO A 53 -4.41 1.99 -1.66
C PRO A 53 -5.02 2.28 -0.28
N ILE A 54 -6.34 2.44 -0.20
CA ILE A 54 -7.02 2.74 1.07
C ILE A 54 -7.08 1.50 1.95
N LYS A 55 -7.64 0.39 1.45
CA LYS A 55 -7.75 -0.86 2.21
C LYS A 55 -6.38 -1.40 2.61
N ALA A 56 -5.40 -1.39 1.69
CA ALA A 56 -4.03 -1.80 1.99
C ALA A 56 -3.37 -0.92 3.07
N THR A 57 -3.65 0.39 3.08
CA THR A 57 -3.13 1.29 4.14
C THR A 57 -3.76 0.98 5.49
N HIS A 58 -5.06 0.70 5.55
CA HIS A 58 -5.71 0.26 6.78
C HIS A 58 -5.11 -1.04 7.33
N ALA A 59 -4.90 -2.03 6.45
CA ALA A 59 -4.24 -3.29 6.79
C ALA A 59 -2.81 -3.07 7.31
N ALA A 60 -2.02 -2.22 6.63
CA ALA A 60 -0.67 -1.87 7.06
C ALA A 60 -0.66 -1.19 8.44
N CYS A 61 -1.57 -0.24 8.68
CA CYS A 61 -1.71 0.40 9.98
C CYS A 61 -2.08 -0.61 11.08
N ALA A 62 -2.92 -1.60 10.78
CA ALA A 62 -3.27 -2.67 11.72
C ALA A 62 -2.04 -3.54 12.05
N TYR A 63 -1.26 -3.93 11.02
CA TYR A 63 0.02 -4.63 11.18
C TYR A 63 0.98 -3.85 12.08
N LEU A 64 1.24 -2.58 11.76
CA LEU A 64 2.19 -1.72 12.46
C LEU A 64 1.78 -1.51 13.92
N LYS A 65 0.48 -1.31 14.19
CA LYS A 65 -0.05 -1.23 15.57
C LYS A 65 0.11 -2.55 16.34
N LYS A 66 -0.11 -3.71 15.70
CA LYS A 66 0.11 -5.02 16.31
C LYS A 66 1.59 -5.23 16.65
N ALA A 67 2.48 -4.88 15.71
CA ALA A 67 3.92 -4.95 15.93
C ALA A 67 4.37 -4.01 17.07
N TYR A 68 3.83 -2.80 17.13
CA TYR A 68 4.15 -1.86 18.22
C TYR A 68 3.69 -2.37 19.59
N ARG A 69 2.51 -2.96 19.67
CA ARG A 69 2.07 -3.62 20.92
C ARG A 69 3.00 -4.75 21.37
N MET A 70 3.65 -5.43 20.40
CA MET A 70 4.59 -6.52 20.69
C MET A 70 5.97 -6.03 21.11
N PHE A 71 6.49 -4.98 20.46
CA PHE A 71 7.89 -4.56 20.60
C PHE A 71 8.08 -3.26 21.38
N GLY A 72 7.06 -2.41 21.49
CA GLY A 72 7.14 -1.11 22.17
C GLY A 72 8.10 -0.10 21.55
N ASN A 73 8.63 -0.38 20.35
CA ASN A 73 9.68 0.40 19.71
C ASN A 73 9.51 0.43 18.19
N TRP A 74 9.44 1.63 17.61
CA TRP A 74 9.17 1.82 16.19
C TRP A 74 10.30 1.35 15.27
N SER A 75 11.56 1.36 15.73
CA SER A 75 12.67 0.80 14.92
C SER A 75 12.55 -0.72 14.80
N LEU A 76 12.13 -1.41 15.87
CA LEU A 76 11.82 -2.84 15.83
C LEU A 76 10.57 -3.13 14.99
N VAL A 77 9.58 -2.24 15.00
CA VAL A 77 8.40 -2.35 14.13
C VAL A 77 8.82 -2.29 12.67
N ALA A 78 9.66 -1.33 12.28
CA ALA A 78 10.18 -1.21 10.93
C ALA A 78 10.95 -2.49 10.51
N ALA A 79 11.86 -2.99 11.37
CA ALA A 79 12.57 -4.24 11.11
C ALA A 79 11.61 -5.43 10.96
N SER A 80 10.55 -5.48 11.79
CA SER A 80 9.56 -6.56 11.74
C SER A 80 8.67 -6.50 10.48
N TYR A 81 8.52 -5.35 9.86
CA TYR A 81 7.82 -5.24 8.59
C TYR A 81 8.58 -5.96 7.47
N ASN A 82 9.90 -5.79 7.44
CA ASN A 82 10.76 -6.40 6.44
C ASN A 82 10.97 -7.91 6.65
N GLN A 83 11.33 -8.35 7.88
CA GLN A 83 11.67 -9.76 8.14
C GLN A 83 10.57 -10.57 8.84
N GLY A 84 9.46 -9.93 9.19
CA GLY A 84 8.37 -10.54 9.96
C GLY A 84 8.50 -10.42 11.47
N MET A 85 7.37 -10.28 12.17
CA MET A 85 7.31 -10.17 13.63
C MET A 85 7.90 -11.41 14.34
N GLY A 86 7.68 -12.61 13.78
CA GLY A 86 8.18 -13.86 14.33
C GLY A 86 9.72 -13.90 14.36
N ALA A 87 10.36 -13.57 13.23
CA ALA A 87 11.81 -13.52 13.11
C ALA A 87 12.43 -12.46 14.02
N THR A 88 11.80 -11.26 14.08
CA THR A 88 12.28 -10.20 14.97
C THR A 88 12.23 -10.61 16.43
N ARG A 89 11.12 -11.21 16.89
CA ARG A 89 10.99 -11.73 18.26
C ARG A 89 11.99 -12.85 18.55
N TYR A 90 12.21 -13.76 17.59
CA TYR A 90 13.20 -14.83 17.73
C TYR A 90 14.59 -14.24 17.89
N ASN A 91 14.99 -13.29 17.05
CA ASN A 91 16.31 -12.66 17.09
C ASN A 91 16.55 -11.92 18.42
N LEU A 92 15.57 -11.13 18.90
CA LEU A 92 15.65 -10.46 20.20
C LEU A 92 15.92 -11.47 21.34
N LYS A 93 15.14 -12.55 21.37
CA LYS A 93 15.29 -13.59 22.39
C LYS A 93 16.63 -14.32 22.28
N LYS A 94 17.01 -14.74 21.07
CA LYS A 94 18.21 -15.55 20.82
C LYS A 94 19.50 -14.79 21.12
N GLN A 95 19.52 -13.51 20.75
CA GLN A 95 20.69 -12.64 20.93
C GLN A 95 20.67 -11.90 22.27
N LYS A 96 19.59 -12.04 23.06
CA LYS A 96 19.36 -11.30 24.32
C LYS A 96 19.46 -9.78 24.13
N ALA A 97 19.07 -9.30 22.94
CA ALA A 97 19.11 -7.89 22.57
C ALA A 97 17.87 -7.16 23.12
N GLN A 98 18.02 -5.87 23.42
CA GLN A 98 16.96 -5.02 23.97
C GLN A 98 16.33 -4.11 22.92
N GLY A 99 16.98 -3.89 21.79
CA GLY A 99 16.53 -3.00 20.74
C GLY A 99 17.08 -3.36 19.37
N TYR A 100 16.64 -2.62 18.36
CA TYR A 100 17.07 -2.81 16.98
C TYR A 100 18.60 -2.71 16.81
N TYR A 101 19.23 -1.75 17.46
CA TYR A 101 20.64 -1.45 17.32
C TYR A 101 21.58 -2.48 17.98
N ASP A 102 21.02 -3.36 18.83
CA ASP A 102 21.74 -4.46 19.47
C ASP A 102 21.66 -5.75 18.67
N LEU A 103 20.85 -5.77 17.59
CA LEU A 103 20.58 -6.97 16.79
C LEU A 103 21.59 -7.15 15.66
N TYR A 104 22.16 -8.32 15.56
CA TYR A 104 22.79 -8.79 14.35
C TYR A 104 21.71 -9.33 13.40
N LEU A 105 21.44 -8.59 12.34
CA LEU A 105 20.39 -8.86 11.36
C LEU A 105 21.03 -9.20 10.00
N ASN A 106 20.25 -9.81 9.11
CA ASN A 106 20.66 -9.94 7.72
C ASN A 106 20.87 -8.54 7.10
N PRO A 107 21.70 -8.40 6.05
CA PRO A 107 22.04 -7.09 5.48
C PRO A 107 20.85 -6.27 5.04
N GLU A 108 19.81 -6.89 4.49
CA GLU A 108 18.60 -6.21 4.04
C GLU A 108 17.86 -5.55 5.21
N THR A 109 17.54 -6.33 6.24
CA THR A 109 16.83 -5.83 7.43
C THR A 109 17.70 -4.85 8.23
N ALA A 110 19.02 -5.07 8.29
CA ALA A 110 19.94 -4.16 8.95
C ALA A 110 20.02 -2.77 8.26
N GLN A 111 19.82 -2.71 6.96
CA GLN A 111 19.83 -1.45 6.21
C GLN A 111 18.42 -0.83 6.07
N TYR A 112 17.39 -1.58 6.37
CA TYR A 112 16.02 -1.19 6.09
C TYR A 112 15.59 0.11 6.78
N LEU A 113 15.86 0.23 8.07
CA LEU A 113 15.57 1.45 8.84
C LEU A 113 16.34 2.66 8.28
N TYR A 114 17.61 2.47 7.93
CA TYR A 114 18.43 3.55 7.36
C TYR A 114 17.92 3.97 5.98
N ARG A 115 17.40 3.03 5.18
CA ARG A 115 16.74 3.34 3.89
C ARG A 115 15.51 4.22 4.08
N ILE A 116 14.66 3.89 5.07
CA ILE A 116 13.48 4.68 5.41
C ILE A 116 13.88 6.10 5.81
N VAL A 117 14.88 6.24 6.70
CA VAL A 117 15.38 7.55 7.16
C VAL A 117 16.01 8.35 6.02
N ALA A 118 16.79 7.71 5.15
CA ALA A 118 17.39 8.35 3.98
C ALA A 118 16.31 8.88 3.01
N LEU A 119 15.29 8.07 2.70
CA LEU A 119 14.17 8.50 1.87
C LEU A 119 13.41 9.67 2.49
N LYS A 120 13.13 9.61 3.80
CA LYS A 120 12.53 10.72 4.54
C LYS A 120 13.35 11.99 4.35
N THR A 121 14.66 11.92 4.60
CA THR A 121 15.55 13.09 4.55
C THR A 121 15.61 13.71 3.14
N ILE A 122 15.71 12.87 2.11
CA ILE A 122 15.76 13.33 0.71
C ILE A 122 14.41 13.94 0.30
N LEU A 123 13.30 13.27 0.58
CA LEU A 123 11.98 13.72 0.15
C LEU A 123 11.48 14.96 0.91
N GLN A 124 11.97 15.19 2.13
CA GLN A 124 11.64 16.41 2.89
C GLN A 124 12.43 17.65 2.46
N SER A 125 13.60 17.46 1.86
CA SER A 125 14.48 18.56 1.43
C SER A 125 15.23 18.16 0.16
N PRO A 126 14.52 17.92 -0.95
CA PRO A 126 15.11 17.38 -2.18
C PRO A 126 16.21 18.27 -2.77
N GLU A 127 16.09 19.57 -2.61
CA GLU A 127 17.06 20.56 -3.08
C GLU A 127 18.45 20.41 -2.46
N LEU A 128 18.53 19.94 -1.19
CA LEU A 128 19.81 19.67 -0.51
C LEU A 128 20.56 18.49 -1.12
N TYR A 129 19.86 17.67 -1.87
CA TYR A 129 20.37 16.46 -2.54
C TYR A 129 20.47 16.60 -4.06
N GLY A 130 20.34 17.86 -4.57
CA GLY A 130 20.50 18.18 -5.98
C GLY A 130 19.25 17.96 -6.84
N PHE A 131 18.11 17.68 -6.24
CA PHE A 131 16.82 17.58 -6.94
C PHE A 131 16.15 18.96 -6.97
N GLN A 132 15.84 19.43 -8.17
CA GLN A 132 15.05 20.63 -8.37
C GLN A 132 13.64 20.22 -8.77
N VAL A 133 12.71 20.23 -7.81
CA VAL A 133 11.32 19.87 -8.02
C VAL A 133 10.45 21.11 -7.96
N THR A 134 9.74 21.40 -9.04
CA THR A 134 8.80 22.52 -9.14
C THR A 134 7.36 22.01 -9.07
N ALA A 135 6.40 22.90 -8.94
CA ALA A 135 4.98 22.53 -8.97
C ALA A 135 4.56 21.89 -10.31
N GLU A 136 5.26 22.22 -11.40
CA GLU A 136 5.00 21.68 -12.73
C GLU A 136 5.47 20.22 -12.88
N ASP A 137 6.43 19.79 -12.05
CA ASP A 137 6.92 18.41 -12.02
C ASP A 137 5.98 17.47 -11.25
N LEU A 138 5.05 18.03 -10.47
CA LEU A 138 4.14 17.23 -9.65
C LEU A 138 2.96 16.72 -10.48
N TYR A 139 2.60 15.46 -10.26
CA TYR A 139 1.39 14.90 -10.84
C TYR A 139 0.16 15.48 -10.14
N PRO A 140 -0.74 16.19 -10.85
CA PRO A 140 -1.97 16.66 -10.24
C PRO A 140 -2.87 15.48 -9.87
N GLU A 141 -3.62 15.64 -8.79
CA GLU A 141 -4.67 14.69 -8.43
C GLU A 141 -5.72 14.64 -9.55
N ILE A 142 -6.11 13.43 -9.95
CA ILE A 142 -7.20 13.25 -10.91
C ILE A 142 -8.50 13.32 -10.13
N PRO A 143 -9.41 14.27 -10.48
CA PRO A 143 -10.72 14.32 -9.87
C PRO A 143 -11.47 13.00 -10.05
N TYR A 144 -12.20 12.58 -9.03
CA TYR A 144 -13.06 11.39 -9.09
C TYR A 144 -14.30 11.57 -8.21
N LYS A 145 -15.37 10.87 -8.58
CA LYS A 145 -16.50 10.62 -7.67
C LYS A 145 -16.39 9.22 -7.08
N THR A 146 -16.93 9.04 -5.89
CA THR A 146 -17.05 7.72 -5.28
C THR A 146 -18.42 7.13 -5.62
N VAL A 147 -18.44 5.87 -6.03
CA VAL A 147 -19.66 5.10 -6.29
C VAL A 147 -19.59 3.80 -5.50
N GLU A 148 -20.65 3.47 -4.78
CA GLU A 148 -20.78 2.22 -4.05
C GLU A 148 -21.67 1.25 -4.82
N ALA A 149 -21.36 -0.05 -4.77
CA ALA A 149 -22.22 -1.11 -5.27
C ALA A 149 -22.28 -2.23 -4.21
N ASP A 150 -23.50 -2.57 -3.82
CA ASP A 150 -23.86 -3.56 -2.82
C ASP A 150 -24.36 -4.89 -3.43
N THR A 151 -24.30 -4.99 -4.75
CA THR A 151 -24.72 -6.18 -5.53
C THR A 151 -23.62 -6.59 -6.50
N ALA A 152 -23.75 -7.81 -7.03
CA ALA A 152 -22.91 -8.31 -8.10
C ALA A 152 -22.94 -7.39 -9.33
N ILE A 153 -21.83 -7.35 -10.07
CA ILE A 153 -21.71 -6.62 -11.33
C ILE A 153 -21.29 -7.61 -12.42
N ASP A 154 -22.23 -8.00 -13.25
CA ASP A 154 -21.99 -9.01 -14.30
C ASP A 154 -21.13 -8.47 -15.45
N ASP A 155 -21.16 -7.17 -15.72
CA ASP A 155 -20.42 -6.51 -16.80
C ASP A 155 -19.86 -5.15 -16.35
N LEU A 156 -18.58 -5.15 -15.99
CA LEU A 156 -17.86 -3.91 -15.60
C LEU A 156 -17.63 -2.94 -16.76
N VAL A 157 -17.73 -3.41 -18.02
CA VAL A 157 -17.65 -2.51 -19.18
C VAL A 157 -18.92 -1.68 -19.28
N GLN A 158 -20.08 -2.35 -19.16
CA GLN A 158 -21.39 -1.67 -19.13
C GLN A 158 -21.49 -0.75 -17.91
N PHE A 159 -21.12 -1.23 -16.72
CA PHE A 159 -21.09 -0.43 -15.50
C PHE A 159 -20.25 0.85 -15.67
N ALA A 160 -19.06 0.76 -16.27
CA ALA A 160 -18.23 1.92 -16.52
C ALA A 160 -18.92 2.94 -17.43
N GLN A 161 -19.60 2.48 -18.50
CA GLN A 161 -20.34 3.36 -19.42
C GLN A 161 -21.52 4.06 -18.73
N GLU A 162 -22.26 3.34 -17.91
CA GLU A 162 -23.37 3.88 -17.10
C GLU A 162 -22.87 4.95 -16.10
N GLN A 163 -21.65 4.80 -15.59
CA GLN A 163 -21.03 5.80 -14.72
C GLN A 163 -20.39 6.99 -15.45
N GLY A 164 -20.46 7.04 -16.80
CA GLY A 164 -19.94 8.12 -17.64
C GLY A 164 -18.42 8.03 -17.87
N THR A 165 -17.86 6.84 -17.75
CA THR A 165 -16.43 6.57 -17.97
C THR A 165 -16.25 5.40 -18.95
N ASN A 166 -15.07 4.83 -19.02
CA ASN A 166 -14.78 3.62 -19.78
C ASN A 166 -14.02 2.61 -18.93
N TYR A 167 -14.02 1.35 -19.35
CA TYR A 167 -13.37 0.25 -18.61
C TYR A 167 -11.89 0.49 -18.31
N LYS A 168 -11.15 1.10 -19.26
CA LYS A 168 -9.72 1.44 -19.05
C LYS A 168 -9.52 2.41 -17.87
N LEU A 169 -10.34 3.46 -17.80
CA LEU A 169 -10.27 4.44 -16.73
C LEU A 169 -10.78 3.86 -15.41
N LEU A 170 -11.86 3.07 -15.45
CA LEU A 170 -12.36 2.34 -14.29
C LEU A 170 -11.24 1.49 -13.67
N ARG A 171 -10.58 0.64 -14.46
CA ARG A 171 -9.48 -0.22 -14.00
C ARG A 171 -8.27 0.57 -13.51
N ARG A 172 -7.97 1.69 -14.15
CA ARG A 172 -6.85 2.56 -13.76
C ARG A 172 -7.07 3.19 -12.38
N GLN A 173 -8.29 3.59 -12.07
CA GLN A 173 -8.66 4.18 -10.78
C GLN A 173 -8.92 3.11 -9.70
N ASN A 174 -9.24 1.89 -10.12
CA ASN A 174 -9.55 0.77 -9.25
C ASN A 174 -8.68 -0.46 -9.61
N PRO A 175 -7.36 -0.39 -9.40
CA PRO A 175 -6.43 -1.45 -9.83
C PRO A 175 -6.63 -2.78 -9.08
N TRP A 176 -7.39 -2.77 -7.99
CA TRP A 176 -7.77 -3.94 -7.20
C TRP A 176 -8.76 -4.88 -7.91
N ILE A 177 -9.46 -4.42 -8.94
CA ILE A 177 -10.31 -5.25 -9.78
C ILE A 177 -9.41 -6.10 -10.69
N LEU A 178 -9.65 -7.39 -10.82
CA LEU A 178 -8.85 -8.28 -11.66
C LEU A 178 -9.61 -8.82 -12.87
N ASP A 179 -10.94 -8.93 -12.80
CA ASP A 179 -11.81 -9.50 -13.84
C ASP A 179 -12.76 -8.46 -14.46
N TYR A 180 -13.60 -8.92 -15.37
CA TYR A 180 -14.64 -8.14 -16.07
C TYR A 180 -15.99 -8.15 -15.36
N SER A 181 -16.14 -8.94 -14.33
CA SER A 181 -17.30 -9.05 -13.45
C SER A 181 -16.87 -9.00 -12.00
N LEU A 182 -17.79 -8.79 -11.09
CA LEU A 182 -17.61 -8.92 -9.65
C LEU A 182 -18.82 -9.67 -9.07
N GLU A 183 -18.55 -10.71 -8.31
CA GLU A 183 -19.58 -11.39 -7.50
C GLU A 183 -20.15 -10.45 -6.44
N GLU A 184 -21.22 -10.89 -5.78
CA GLU A 184 -21.82 -10.14 -4.69
C GLU A 184 -20.79 -9.83 -3.60
N PRO A 185 -20.72 -8.56 -3.13
CA PRO A 185 -19.80 -8.22 -2.05
C PRO A 185 -20.19 -8.91 -0.75
N GLU A 186 -19.25 -9.02 0.20
CA GLU A 186 -19.58 -9.53 1.54
C GLU A 186 -20.62 -8.61 2.23
N GLU A 187 -21.48 -9.20 3.08
CA GLU A 187 -22.46 -8.44 3.85
C GLU A 187 -21.78 -7.26 4.58
N GLU A 188 -22.35 -6.07 4.48
CA GLU A 188 -21.87 -4.82 5.08
C GLU A 188 -20.56 -4.23 4.47
N GLU A 189 -19.98 -4.83 3.42
CA GLU A 189 -18.78 -4.30 2.75
C GLU A 189 -18.99 -4.04 1.25
N PRO A 190 -19.76 -3.03 0.83
CA PRO A 190 -19.99 -2.70 -0.58
C PRO A 190 -18.67 -2.38 -1.30
N TYR A 191 -18.64 -2.69 -2.59
CA TYR A 191 -17.55 -2.23 -3.44
C TYR A 191 -17.55 -0.71 -3.53
N THR A 192 -16.40 -0.09 -3.29
CA THR A 192 -16.23 1.36 -3.39
C THR A 192 -15.32 1.66 -4.58
N PHE A 193 -15.92 2.24 -5.62
CA PHE A 193 -15.22 2.61 -6.85
C PHE A 193 -14.84 4.08 -6.86
N ARG A 194 -13.65 4.37 -7.36
CA ARG A 194 -13.26 5.72 -7.82
C ARG A 194 -13.58 5.82 -9.30
N ILE A 195 -14.37 6.78 -9.69
CA ILE A 195 -14.81 7.01 -11.07
C ILE A 195 -14.34 8.38 -11.53
N SER A 196 -13.45 8.40 -12.52
CA SER A 196 -13.05 9.61 -13.26
C SER A 196 -13.54 9.54 -14.68
N THR A 197 -13.90 10.68 -15.25
CA THR A 197 -14.34 10.78 -16.64
C THR A 197 -13.14 10.99 -17.58
N PRO A 198 -13.29 10.80 -18.91
CA PRO A 198 -12.25 11.16 -19.87
C PRO A 198 -11.80 12.61 -19.78
N ALA A 199 -12.72 13.55 -19.52
CA ALA A 199 -12.43 14.97 -19.37
C ALA A 199 -11.50 15.26 -18.16
N ASP A 200 -11.59 14.49 -17.08
CA ASP A 200 -10.73 14.66 -15.91
C ASP A 200 -9.25 14.34 -16.23
N PHE A 201 -9.00 13.52 -17.26
CA PHE A 201 -7.66 13.20 -17.73
C PHE A 201 -7.13 14.14 -18.80
N GLU A 202 -7.99 14.85 -19.54
CA GLU A 202 -7.59 15.81 -20.59
C GLU A 202 -7.02 17.10 -20.02
N GLN A 203 -7.40 17.47 -18.80
CA GLN A 203 -6.87 18.64 -18.08
C GLN A 203 -5.36 18.52 -17.73
N ARG A 204 -4.71 17.41 -18.09
CA ARG A 204 -3.27 17.14 -17.88
C ARG A 204 -2.35 17.50 -19.03
N ARG A 205 -2.87 18.07 -20.13
CA ARG A 205 -2.05 18.43 -21.31
C ARG A 205 -1.67 19.89 -21.33
#